data_51faecf86df0b83cdfe9c15fd36c95a0
#
_entry.id   51faecf86df0b83cdfe9c15fd36c95a0
#
_cell.length_a   1.000
_cell.length_b   1.000
_cell.length_c   1.000
_cell.angle_alpha   90.00
_cell.angle_beta   90.00
_cell.angle_gamma   90.00
#
_symmetry.space_group_name_H-M   'P 1'
#
loop_
_entity.id
_entity.type
_entity.pdbx_description
1 polymer ?
#
loop_
_entity_poly.entity_id
_entity_poly.type
_entity_poly.pdbx_seq_one_letter_code
_entity_poly.pdbx_strand_id
1 'polypeptide(L)'
;MSAFVAIIRPGCASLLQDFIDRKQYTTGVEELDNILIEGKHRMIYQELIMKYLIWLGIEETGSYDIIKKIAKKKFKEPELKELKEKLLQGWLKQVGSEEGFIETWTVVEQAAKYSFNASHSLSYAYDSLYGAYLKSHYPLEYYTTVLNYYSGDNERTLKLTNELKNFQIALRPIRFRHSISKYSFNKETNEIYKGIASVKYMNEQIANEMFELRNNTYNSFMELIYDLKDYTTINARQLNALIKLDFFAEFGDANYLAKQCELFDKFANKKQVYKQTFLEYGIDLDIVRSCSGKETAKMFVQFDSRKFLLTVVSNIKYRKMTLKEKIAAQTEFLGYIDIVGDNYSKIACVVSVDTKYSPKLVMYSLKNGNNLECKIDKRVFNKEKLEKGDIVRISGTKYKPRVKKTESGWAEIPGTKELWITKYVKVDNL
;
A
#
# COMPACT_ATOMS: atom_id res chain seq x y z
N MET A 1 -11.53 20.76 13.98
CA MET A 1 -10.64 19.58 13.95
C MET A 1 -10.66 18.85 15.30
N SER A 2 -10.29 19.47 16.45
CA SER A 2 -10.27 18.80 17.76
C SER A 2 -11.61 18.14 18.13
N ALA A 3 -12.74 18.84 18.03
CA ALA A 3 -14.06 18.25 18.27
C ALA A 3 -14.36 17.03 17.36
N PHE A 4 -13.90 17.05 16.10
CA PHE A 4 -14.06 15.91 15.18
C PHE A 4 -13.27 14.69 15.67
N VAL A 5 -12.03 14.89 16.12
CA VAL A 5 -11.18 13.81 16.69
C VAL A 5 -11.85 13.15 17.90
N ALA A 6 -12.56 13.94 18.74
CA ALA A 6 -13.27 13.41 19.89
C ALA A 6 -14.56 12.66 19.51
N ILE A 7 -15.34 13.21 18.55
CA ILE A 7 -16.69 12.71 18.23
C ILE A 7 -16.69 11.40 17.41
N ILE A 8 -15.62 11.10 16.68
CA ILE A 8 -15.49 9.83 15.93
C ILE A 8 -15.34 8.59 16.84
N ARG A 9 -15.21 8.78 18.14
CA ARG A 9 -15.11 7.68 19.11
C ARG A 9 -16.46 6.98 19.32
N PRO A 10 -16.46 5.67 19.65
CA PRO A 10 -17.69 4.89 19.77
C PRO A 10 -18.75 5.49 20.72
N GLY A 11 -18.33 6.14 21.80
CA GLY A 11 -19.24 6.77 22.78
C GLY A 11 -19.99 8.00 22.27
N CYS A 12 -19.50 8.63 21.21
CA CYS A 12 -20.09 9.81 20.59
C CYS A 12 -20.56 9.55 19.15
N ALA A 13 -20.50 8.30 18.68
CA ALA A 13 -20.78 7.95 17.28
C ALA A 13 -22.21 8.34 16.83
N SER A 14 -23.19 8.34 17.73
CA SER A 14 -24.57 8.79 17.46
C SER A 14 -24.65 10.26 17.09
N LEU A 15 -23.69 11.08 17.56
CA LEU A 15 -23.63 12.51 17.31
C LEU A 15 -22.85 12.88 16.04
N LEU A 16 -22.16 11.90 15.42
CA LEU A 16 -21.23 12.15 14.32
C LEU A 16 -21.91 12.74 13.08
N GLN A 17 -23.05 12.18 12.68
CA GLN A 17 -23.73 12.65 11.49
C GLN A 17 -24.26 14.08 11.65
N ASP A 18 -24.85 14.39 12.80
CA ASP A 18 -25.36 15.74 13.10
C ASP A 18 -24.22 16.76 13.19
N PHE A 19 -23.03 16.33 13.64
CA PHE A 19 -21.84 17.17 13.66
C PHE A 19 -21.30 17.42 12.22
N ILE A 20 -21.29 16.42 11.36
CA ILE A 20 -20.90 16.55 9.94
C ILE A 20 -21.86 17.48 9.22
N ASP A 21 -23.18 17.32 9.45
CA ASP A 21 -24.23 18.13 8.86
C ASP A 21 -24.30 19.56 9.44
N ARG A 22 -23.41 19.88 10.43
CA ARG A 22 -23.35 21.16 11.14
C ARG A 22 -24.69 21.56 11.78
N LYS A 23 -25.48 20.61 12.22
CA LYS A 23 -26.75 20.89 12.92
C LYS A 23 -26.45 21.59 14.23
N GLN A 24 -27.19 22.66 14.49
CA GLN A 24 -27.18 23.31 15.80
C GLN A 24 -27.79 22.35 16.82
N TYR A 25 -27.19 22.32 17.98
CA TYR A 25 -27.64 21.52 19.11
C TYR A 25 -27.77 22.41 20.36
N THR A 26 -28.79 22.20 21.10
CA THR A 26 -29.00 22.82 22.43
C THR A 26 -29.47 21.76 23.41
N THR A 27 -29.07 21.88 24.63
CA THR A 27 -29.58 21.06 25.75
C THR A 27 -30.95 21.52 26.22
N GLY A 28 -31.41 22.70 25.80
CA GLY A 28 -32.62 23.37 26.32
C GLY A 28 -32.40 24.14 27.61
N VAL A 29 -31.18 24.11 28.17
CA VAL A 29 -30.79 24.82 29.38
C VAL A 29 -29.63 25.77 29.06
N GLU A 30 -29.87 27.08 29.06
CA GLU A 30 -28.92 28.10 28.61
C GLU A 30 -27.57 28.04 29.35
N GLU A 31 -27.59 27.87 30.65
CA GLU A 31 -26.37 27.77 31.46
C GLU A 31 -25.55 26.53 31.11
N LEU A 32 -26.23 25.40 30.87
CA LEU A 32 -25.56 24.18 30.45
C LEU A 32 -24.98 24.31 29.03
N ASP A 33 -25.68 24.93 28.10
CA ASP A 33 -25.20 25.23 26.78
C ASP A 33 -23.93 26.10 26.82
N ASN A 34 -23.86 27.08 27.72
CA ASN A 34 -22.69 27.91 27.96
C ASN A 34 -21.50 27.08 28.49
N ILE A 35 -21.72 26.15 29.40
CA ILE A 35 -20.70 25.24 29.94
C ILE A 35 -20.15 24.34 28.79
N LEU A 36 -21.00 23.91 27.88
CA LEU A 36 -20.68 22.98 26.81
C LEU A 36 -20.21 23.65 25.50
N ILE A 37 -19.99 24.96 25.48
CA ILE A 37 -19.67 25.74 24.27
C ILE A 37 -18.46 25.20 23.51
N GLU A 38 -17.39 24.76 24.22
CA GLU A 38 -16.18 24.18 23.64
C GLU A 38 -16.46 22.86 22.89
N GLY A 39 -17.47 22.11 23.30
CA GLY A 39 -17.96 20.90 22.68
C GLY A 39 -19.03 21.11 21.61
N LYS A 40 -19.30 22.37 21.21
CA LYS A 40 -20.46 22.72 20.37
C LYS A 40 -21.77 22.25 20.99
N HIS A 41 -21.92 22.55 22.27
CA HIS A 41 -23.04 22.18 23.13
C HIS A 41 -23.22 20.66 23.34
N ARG A 42 -22.16 19.87 23.11
CA ARG A 42 -22.16 18.41 23.27
C ARG A 42 -21.09 17.97 24.26
N MET A 43 -21.35 16.91 25.03
CA MET A 43 -20.40 16.36 26.01
C MET A 43 -19.38 15.44 25.36
N ILE A 44 -18.58 15.95 24.44
CA ILE A 44 -17.59 15.18 23.68
C ILE A 44 -16.23 15.05 24.36
N TYR A 45 -15.95 15.85 25.39
CA TYR A 45 -14.71 15.81 26.16
C TYR A 45 -14.97 15.41 27.61
N GLN A 46 -14.00 14.76 28.26
CA GLN A 46 -14.07 14.41 29.66
C GLN A 46 -14.21 15.65 30.54
N GLU A 47 -13.50 16.71 30.21
CA GLU A 47 -13.53 17.99 30.91
C GLU A 47 -14.92 18.65 30.89
N LEU A 48 -15.68 18.46 29.81
CA LEU A 48 -17.07 18.98 29.76
C LEU A 48 -18.00 18.18 30.67
N ILE A 49 -17.79 16.87 30.78
CA ILE A 49 -18.52 16.04 31.74
C ILE A 49 -18.15 16.43 33.16
N MET A 50 -16.85 16.73 33.44
CA MET A 50 -16.45 17.25 34.75
C MET A 50 -17.13 18.57 35.09
N LYS A 51 -17.12 19.54 34.16
CA LYS A 51 -17.81 20.84 34.32
C LYS A 51 -19.31 20.65 34.59
N TYR A 52 -19.96 19.72 33.92
CA TYR A 52 -21.36 19.36 34.14
C TYR A 52 -21.59 18.80 35.56
N LEU A 53 -20.75 17.87 36.02
CA LEU A 53 -20.87 17.30 37.37
C LEU A 53 -20.64 18.34 38.45
N ILE A 54 -19.68 19.26 38.26
CA ILE A 54 -19.40 20.38 39.19
C ILE A 54 -20.60 21.34 39.23
N TRP A 55 -21.17 21.65 38.08
CA TRP A 55 -22.37 22.49 38.01
C TRP A 55 -23.57 21.88 38.77
N LEU A 56 -23.67 20.54 38.81
CA LEU A 56 -24.66 19.83 39.63
C LEU A 56 -24.26 19.68 41.11
N GLY A 57 -23.18 20.32 41.57
CA GLY A 57 -22.77 20.35 42.97
C GLY A 57 -21.83 19.23 43.42
N ILE A 58 -21.14 18.57 42.46
CA ILE A 58 -20.03 17.68 42.78
C ILE A 58 -18.77 18.52 43.00
N GLU A 59 -17.97 18.18 44.01
CA GLU A 59 -16.67 18.81 44.23
C GLU A 59 -15.71 18.51 43.05
N GLU A 60 -14.89 19.50 42.69
CA GLU A 60 -13.98 19.43 41.57
C GLU A 60 -13.07 18.18 41.62
N THR A 61 -12.49 17.92 42.81
CA THR A 61 -11.63 16.75 43.06
C THR A 61 -12.34 15.40 42.88
N GLY A 62 -13.66 15.36 43.17
CA GLY A 62 -14.47 14.14 43.03
C GLY A 62 -14.99 13.89 41.60
N SER A 63 -15.07 14.91 40.76
CA SER A 63 -15.69 14.81 39.44
C SER A 63 -14.96 13.85 38.51
N TYR A 64 -13.63 13.86 38.49
CA TYR A 64 -12.79 12.96 37.68
C TYR A 64 -12.88 11.49 38.14
N ASP A 65 -12.93 11.25 39.47
CA ASP A 65 -13.07 9.91 40.01
C ASP A 65 -14.43 9.28 39.66
N ILE A 66 -15.49 10.10 39.65
CA ILE A 66 -16.82 9.68 39.20
C ILE A 66 -16.75 9.21 37.72
N ILE A 67 -16.15 10.02 36.83
CA ILE A 67 -16.00 9.64 35.41
C ILE A 67 -15.23 8.34 35.28
N LYS A 68 -14.11 8.18 36.00
CA LYS A 68 -13.32 6.93 36.01
C LYS A 68 -14.13 5.73 36.49
N LYS A 69 -14.94 5.89 37.54
CA LYS A 69 -15.77 4.79 38.05
C LYS A 69 -16.86 4.41 37.07
N ILE A 70 -17.52 5.39 36.40
CA ILE A 70 -18.50 5.11 35.34
C ILE A 70 -17.83 4.37 34.16
N ALA A 71 -16.70 4.89 33.67
CA ALA A 71 -15.97 4.29 32.53
C ALA A 71 -15.55 2.86 32.80
N LYS A 72 -15.11 2.54 34.01
CA LYS A 72 -14.65 1.22 34.42
C LYS A 72 -15.77 0.32 34.97
N LYS A 73 -17.03 0.76 34.95
CA LYS A 73 -18.20 0.06 35.53
C LYS A 73 -17.95 -0.36 36.99
N LYS A 74 -17.32 0.50 37.79
CA LYS A 74 -16.91 0.18 39.15
C LYS A 74 -17.94 0.63 40.20
N PHE A 75 -19.00 1.30 39.81
CA PHE A 75 -20.11 1.62 40.72
C PHE A 75 -20.91 0.35 41.01
N LYS A 76 -21.19 0.12 42.29
CA LYS A 76 -22.23 -0.81 42.70
C LYS A 76 -23.60 -0.17 42.50
N GLU A 77 -24.65 -0.96 42.28
CA GLU A 77 -25.99 -0.42 42.05
C GLU A 77 -26.46 0.60 43.11
N PRO A 78 -26.27 0.37 44.45
CA PRO A 78 -26.66 1.34 45.46
C PRO A 78 -25.89 2.66 45.33
N GLU A 79 -24.56 2.58 45.09
CA GLU A 79 -23.70 3.77 44.96
C GLU A 79 -24.08 4.62 43.72
N LEU A 80 -24.43 3.94 42.62
CA LEU A 80 -24.87 4.63 41.40
C LEU A 80 -26.21 5.29 41.58
N LYS A 81 -27.12 4.66 42.31
CA LYS A 81 -28.42 5.24 42.64
C LYS A 81 -28.28 6.48 43.51
N GLU A 82 -27.48 6.40 44.58
CA GLU A 82 -27.18 7.54 45.46
C GLU A 82 -26.54 8.70 44.68
N LEU A 83 -25.56 8.41 43.82
CA LEU A 83 -24.97 9.44 42.94
C LEU A 83 -26.04 10.09 42.06
N LYS A 84 -26.91 9.29 41.44
CA LYS A 84 -27.95 9.79 40.55
C LYS A 84 -28.96 10.65 41.27
N GLU A 85 -29.36 10.27 42.49
CA GLU A 85 -30.23 11.07 43.37
C GLU A 85 -29.58 12.41 43.72
N LYS A 86 -28.29 12.40 44.10
CA LYS A 86 -27.52 13.63 44.39
C LYS A 86 -27.46 14.56 43.18
N LEU A 87 -27.20 14.03 42.01
CA LEU A 87 -27.13 14.81 40.75
C LEU A 87 -28.53 15.36 40.36
N LEU A 88 -29.58 14.60 40.60
CA LEU A 88 -30.95 15.07 40.36
C LEU A 88 -31.29 16.25 41.28
N GLN A 89 -30.90 16.22 42.56
CA GLN A 89 -31.10 17.36 43.46
C GLN A 89 -30.29 18.60 42.99
N GLY A 90 -29.08 18.40 42.48
CA GLY A 90 -28.31 19.47 41.84
C GLY A 90 -29.03 20.04 40.62
N TRP A 91 -29.56 19.19 39.77
CA TRP A 91 -30.31 19.58 38.58
C TRP A 91 -31.58 20.39 38.94
N LEU A 92 -32.37 19.91 39.89
CA LEU A 92 -33.56 20.60 40.35
C LEU A 92 -33.24 22.00 40.90
N LYS A 93 -32.08 22.15 41.55
CA LYS A 93 -31.64 23.45 42.05
C LYS A 93 -31.27 24.41 40.90
N GLN A 94 -30.69 23.92 39.83
CA GLN A 94 -30.23 24.73 38.70
C GLN A 94 -31.36 25.01 37.69
N VAL A 95 -32.22 24.03 37.41
CA VAL A 95 -33.20 24.08 36.31
C VAL A 95 -34.62 24.30 36.81
N GLY A 96 -34.91 23.90 38.05
CA GLY A 96 -36.25 24.04 38.68
C GLY A 96 -37.26 22.95 38.30
N SER A 97 -36.90 22.00 37.45
CA SER A 97 -37.72 20.85 37.05
C SER A 97 -36.88 19.60 36.80
N GLU A 98 -37.49 18.42 36.79
CA GLU A 98 -36.78 17.16 36.44
C GLU A 98 -36.62 16.96 34.94
N GLU A 99 -37.27 17.78 34.13
CA GLU A 99 -37.26 17.67 32.67
C GLU A 99 -35.83 17.79 32.13
N GLY A 100 -35.44 16.87 31.20
CA GLY A 100 -34.12 16.83 30.58
C GLY A 100 -33.03 16.15 31.42
N PHE A 101 -33.22 15.87 32.72
CA PHE A 101 -32.18 15.21 33.53
C PHE A 101 -31.82 13.81 33.04
N ILE A 102 -32.81 12.98 32.72
CA ILE A 102 -32.61 11.59 32.32
C ILE A 102 -31.87 11.53 30.97
N GLU A 103 -32.22 12.38 30.01
CA GLU A 103 -31.57 12.50 28.71
C GLU A 103 -30.10 12.89 28.88
N THR A 104 -29.84 13.92 29.71
CA THR A 104 -28.49 14.41 29.96
C THR A 104 -27.67 13.37 30.70
N TRP A 105 -28.23 12.69 31.71
CA TRP A 105 -27.56 11.59 32.40
C TRP A 105 -27.19 10.45 31.46
N THR A 106 -28.08 10.07 30.54
CA THR A 106 -27.83 9.03 29.56
C THR A 106 -26.63 9.39 28.66
N VAL A 107 -26.54 10.66 28.26
CA VAL A 107 -25.37 11.16 27.49
C VAL A 107 -24.08 11.04 28.33
N VAL A 108 -24.13 11.41 29.65
CA VAL A 108 -22.98 11.26 30.54
C VAL A 108 -22.53 9.81 30.67
N GLU A 109 -23.45 8.86 30.86
CA GLU A 109 -23.13 7.44 30.97
C GLU A 109 -22.47 6.90 29.72
N GLN A 110 -22.91 7.33 28.54
CA GLN A 110 -22.35 6.93 27.25
C GLN A 110 -20.99 7.61 27.02
N ALA A 111 -20.91 8.90 27.19
CA ALA A 111 -19.72 9.70 26.98
C ALA A 111 -18.61 9.33 27.97
N ALA A 112 -18.89 9.11 29.24
CA ALA A 112 -17.88 8.77 30.25
C ALA A 112 -17.13 7.45 29.93
N LYS A 113 -17.75 6.52 29.19
CA LYS A 113 -17.10 5.27 28.78
C LYS A 113 -16.02 5.47 27.72
N TYR A 114 -16.16 6.47 26.88
CA TYR A 114 -15.37 6.63 25.66
C TYR A 114 -14.97 8.08 25.38
N SER A 115 -15.31 9.04 26.24
CA SER A 115 -14.99 10.45 26.05
C SER A 115 -13.48 10.67 26.03
N PHE A 116 -13.09 11.65 25.25
CA PHE A 116 -11.70 11.96 24.98
C PHE A 116 -11.25 13.14 25.85
N ASN A 117 -10.00 13.10 26.28
CA ASN A 117 -9.41 14.28 26.95
C ASN A 117 -9.24 15.40 25.92
N ALA A 118 -9.64 16.62 26.26
CA ALA A 118 -9.62 17.75 25.33
C ALA A 118 -8.20 18.11 24.87
N SER A 119 -7.21 18.09 25.76
CA SER A 119 -5.82 18.38 25.42
C SER A 119 -5.23 17.33 24.49
N HIS A 120 -5.56 16.07 24.70
CA HIS A 120 -5.13 14.99 23.81
C HIS A 120 -5.81 15.12 22.43
N SER A 121 -7.10 15.44 22.39
CA SER A 121 -7.81 15.70 21.14
C SER A 121 -7.21 16.89 20.37
N LEU A 122 -6.81 17.94 21.08
CA LEU A 122 -6.16 19.10 20.50
C LEU A 122 -4.79 18.74 19.89
N SER A 123 -3.98 17.94 20.60
CA SER A 123 -2.68 17.48 20.10
C SER A 123 -2.83 16.71 18.80
N TYR A 124 -3.75 15.73 18.74
CA TYR A 124 -4.03 15.02 17.50
C TYR A 124 -4.57 15.90 16.37
N ALA A 125 -5.33 16.93 16.72
CA ALA A 125 -5.80 17.90 15.72
C ALA A 125 -4.65 18.70 15.11
N TYR A 126 -3.67 19.11 15.93
CA TYR A 126 -2.46 19.76 15.44
C TYR A 126 -1.61 18.82 14.55
N ASP A 127 -1.38 17.58 14.98
CA ASP A 127 -0.64 16.60 14.17
C ASP A 127 -1.33 16.37 12.80
N SER A 128 -2.66 16.28 12.82
CA SER A 128 -3.44 16.15 11.58
C SER A 128 -3.35 17.39 10.69
N LEU A 129 -3.32 18.59 11.31
CA LEU A 129 -3.17 19.85 10.58
C LEU A 129 -1.77 19.98 9.98
N TYR A 130 -0.72 19.63 10.73
CA TYR A 130 0.65 19.61 10.21
C TYR A 130 0.79 18.61 9.06
N GLY A 131 0.25 17.38 9.22
CA GLY A 131 0.25 16.40 8.15
C GLY A 131 -0.46 16.90 6.89
N ALA A 132 -1.62 17.53 7.04
CA ALA A 132 -2.37 18.10 5.91
C ALA A 132 -1.63 19.29 5.28
N TYR A 133 -1.00 20.14 6.07
CA TYR A 133 -0.19 21.25 5.59
C TYR A 133 1.01 20.76 4.78
N LEU A 134 1.79 19.82 5.32
CA LEU A 134 2.94 19.21 4.62
C LEU A 134 2.50 18.53 3.32
N LYS A 135 1.41 17.77 3.35
CA LYS A 135 0.85 17.11 2.17
C LYS A 135 0.44 18.11 1.09
N SER A 136 -0.09 19.27 1.48
CA SER A 136 -0.57 20.31 0.54
C SER A 136 0.56 21.18 -0.04
N HIS A 137 1.54 21.55 0.78
CA HIS A 137 2.58 22.52 0.39
C HIS A 137 3.90 21.86 -0.01
N TYR A 138 4.17 20.66 0.49
CA TYR A 138 5.40 19.89 0.24
C TYR A 138 5.07 18.44 -0.11
N PRO A 139 4.22 18.19 -1.13
CA PRO A 139 3.73 16.85 -1.42
C PRO A 139 4.87 15.87 -1.77
N LEU A 140 5.91 16.32 -2.44
CA LEU A 140 7.03 15.47 -2.86
C LEU A 140 7.78 14.90 -1.66
N GLU A 141 8.16 15.75 -0.71
CA GLU A 141 8.83 15.38 0.53
C GLU A 141 7.91 14.55 1.44
N TYR A 142 6.64 14.98 1.55
CA TYR A 142 5.64 14.27 2.35
C TYR A 142 5.46 12.82 1.87
N TYR A 143 5.17 12.63 0.58
CA TYR A 143 4.94 11.29 0.06
C TYR A 143 6.20 10.42 0.07
N THR A 144 7.38 10.98 -0.17
CA THR A 144 8.64 10.25 -0.05
C THR A 144 8.86 9.74 1.38
N THR A 145 8.61 10.59 2.38
CA THR A 145 8.74 10.23 3.79
C THR A 145 7.73 9.15 4.18
N VAL A 146 6.47 9.31 3.79
CA VAL A 146 5.40 8.36 4.14
C VAL A 146 5.57 7.03 3.41
N LEU A 147 6.02 7.02 2.16
CA LEU A 147 6.36 5.79 1.42
C LEU A 147 7.51 5.04 2.08
N ASN A 148 8.53 5.74 2.58
CA ASN A 148 9.61 5.13 3.35
C ASN A 148 9.12 4.53 4.66
N TYR A 149 8.24 5.22 5.37
CA TYR A 149 7.67 4.74 6.64
C TYR A 149 6.83 3.47 6.45
N TYR A 150 6.06 3.39 5.37
CA TYR A 150 5.18 2.25 5.05
C TYR A 150 5.77 1.27 4.02
N SER A 151 7.07 1.28 3.77
CA SER A 151 7.71 0.45 2.73
C SER A 151 7.47 -1.07 2.88
N GLY A 152 7.17 -1.55 4.10
CA GLY A 152 6.80 -2.96 4.36
C GLY A 152 5.30 -3.26 4.29
N ASP A 153 4.44 -2.24 4.11
CA ASP A 153 2.97 -2.37 4.04
C ASP A 153 2.49 -2.16 2.60
N ASN A 154 2.28 -3.27 1.88
CA ASN A 154 1.91 -3.23 0.46
C ASN A 154 0.56 -2.53 0.21
N GLU A 155 -0.42 -2.66 1.11
CA GLU A 155 -1.74 -2.04 0.95
C GLU A 155 -1.65 -0.52 1.06
N ARG A 156 -0.95 -0.03 2.09
CA ARG A 156 -0.73 1.41 2.28
C ARG A 156 0.13 2.01 1.18
N THR A 157 1.22 1.33 0.81
CA THR A 157 2.08 1.74 -0.31
C THR A 157 1.28 1.90 -1.60
N LEU A 158 0.39 0.95 -1.92
CA LEU A 158 -0.45 1.04 -3.10
C LEU A 158 -1.44 2.23 -3.05
N LYS A 159 -2.06 2.48 -1.88
CA LYS A 159 -2.94 3.65 -1.70
C LYS A 159 -2.18 4.96 -1.90
N LEU A 160 -1.01 5.10 -1.28
CA LEU A 160 -0.15 6.29 -1.43
C LEU A 160 0.29 6.49 -2.88
N THR A 161 0.72 5.42 -3.56
CA THR A 161 1.11 5.45 -4.97
C THR A 161 -0.03 5.95 -5.87
N ASN A 162 -1.27 5.53 -5.60
CA ASN A 162 -2.42 6.02 -6.35
C ASN A 162 -2.73 7.49 -6.11
N GLU A 163 -2.46 8.01 -4.90
CA GLU A 163 -2.64 9.42 -4.58
C GLU A 163 -1.63 10.35 -5.26
N LEU A 164 -0.41 9.89 -5.55
CA LEU A 164 0.65 10.69 -6.21
C LEU A 164 0.16 11.36 -7.49
N LYS A 165 -0.74 10.70 -8.23
CA LYS A 165 -1.32 11.23 -9.48
C LYS A 165 -2.07 12.55 -9.26
N ASN A 166 -2.70 12.74 -8.10
CA ASN A 166 -3.43 13.96 -7.77
C ASN A 166 -2.49 15.16 -7.57
N PHE A 167 -1.21 14.90 -7.32
CA PHE A 167 -0.16 15.92 -7.13
C PHE A 167 0.80 15.99 -8.32
N GLN A 168 0.48 15.29 -9.42
CA GLN A 168 1.31 15.22 -10.63
C GLN A 168 2.74 14.71 -10.32
N ILE A 169 2.90 13.89 -9.28
CA ILE A 169 4.17 13.30 -8.93
C ILE A 169 4.31 11.96 -9.67
N ALA A 170 5.37 11.80 -10.44
CA ALA A 170 5.69 10.55 -11.11
C ALA A 170 6.45 9.60 -10.18
N LEU A 171 5.92 8.39 -9.97
CA LEU A 171 6.66 7.33 -9.28
C LEU A 171 7.47 6.53 -10.30
N ARG A 172 8.78 6.60 -10.20
CA ARG A 172 9.71 5.88 -11.08
C ARG A 172 10.02 4.49 -10.53
N PRO A 173 10.10 3.46 -11.41
CA PRO A 173 10.55 2.13 -11.00
C PRO A 173 12.01 2.18 -10.52
N ILE A 174 12.45 1.10 -9.87
CA ILE A 174 13.87 0.96 -9.50
C ILE A 174 14.76 0.97 -10.75
N ARG A 175 15.89 1.70 -10.68
CA ARG A 175 16.88 1.78 -11.77
C ARG A 175 18.28 1.88 -11.21
N PHE A 176 19.25 1.22 -11.85
CA PHE A 176 20.64 1.13 -11.40
C PHE A 176 21.28 2.50 -11.14
N ARG A 177 21.02 3.47 -12.02
CA ARG A 177 21.65 4.80 -11.92
C ARG A 177 21.00 5.72 -10.88
N HIS A 178 19.77 5.44 -10.45
CA HIS A 178 18.94 6.40 -9.70
C HIS A 178 18.52 5.92 -8.32
N SER A 179 18.24 4.62 -8.16
CA SER A 179 17.66 4.12 -6.92
C SER A 179 18.72 3.93 -5.83
N ILE A 180 18.44 4.51 -4.68
CA ILE A 180 19.16 4.28 -3.43
C ILE A 180 18.45 3.21 -2.58
N SER A 181 18.90 3.00 -1.35
CA SER A 181 18.25 2.06 -0.42
C SER A 181 16.77 2.37 -0.21
N LYS A 182 16.45 3.62 0.11
CA LYS A 182 15.08 4.12 0.41
C LYS A 182 14.47 4.85 -0.78
N TYR A 183 13.17 5.15 -0.71
CA TYR A 183 12.55 6.07 -1.66
C TYR A 183 13.27 7.42 -1.59
N SER A 184 13.55 7.98 -2.72
CA SER A 184 14.18 9.29 -2.90
C SER A 184 13.40 10.12 -3.90
N PHE A 185 13.64 11.43 -3.96
CA PHE A 185 12.95 12.30 -4.89
C PHE A 185 13.90 13.24 -5.63
N ASN A 186 13.43 13.70 -6.78
CA ASN A 186 14.05 14.78 -7.54
C ASN A 186 13.06 15.93 -7.67
N LYS A 187 13.41 17.12 -7.13
CA LYS A 187 12.56 18.31 -7.16
C LYS A 187 12.43 18.92 -8.56
N GLU A 188 13.48 18.83 -9.37
CA GLU A 188 13.49 19.43 -10.69
C GLU A 188 12.51 18.74 -11.65
N THR A 189 12.39 17.41 -11.53
CA THR A 189 11.53 16.59 -12.38
C THR A 189 10.18 16.25 -11.73
N ASN A 190 9.97 16.60 -10.45
CA ASN A 190 8.81 16.24 -9.63
C ASN A 190 8.57 14.72 -9.60
N GLU A 191 9.64 13.95 -9.33
CA GLU A 191 9.63 12.49 -9.38
C GLU A 191 10.06 11.87 -8.05
N ILE A 192 9.46 10.75 -7.71
CA ILE A 192 9.91 9.86 -6.63
C ILE A 192 10.47 8.59 -7.25
N TYR A 193 11.66 8.19 -6.83
CA TYR A 193 12.31 6.93 -7.21
C TYR A 193 12.08 5.89 -6.11
N LYS A 194 11.70 4.68 -6.52
CA LYS A 194 11.59 3.55 -5.58
C LYS A 194 12.94 3.15 -5.03
N GLY A 195 12.96 2.83 -3.73
CA GLY A 195 14.14 2.33 -3.06
C GLY A 195 14.37 0.83 -3.30
N ILE A 196 15.63 0.42 -3.39
CA ILE A 196 16.03 -0.98 -3.61
C ILE A 196 15.63 -1.86 -2.43
N ALA A 197 15.69 -1.34 -1.20
CA ALA A 197 15.30 -2.09 0.00
C ALA A 197 13.80 -2.43 0.07
N SER A 198 12.96 -1.84 -0.78
CA SER A 198 11.55 -2.23 -0.94
C SER A 198 11.37 -3.55 -1.72
N VAL A 199 12.41 -4.03 -2.38
CA VAL A 199 12.42 -5.29 -3.11
C VAL A 199 12.70 -6.44 -2.15
N LYS A 200 11.91 -7.50 -2.27
CA LYS A 200 12.08 -8.72 -1.46
C LYS A 200 13.50 -9.26 -1.56
N TYR A 201 14.05 -9.69 -0.44
CA TYR A 201 15.42 -10.19 -0.26
C TYR A 201 16.52 -9.11 -0.29
N MET A 202 16.21 -7.85 -0.57
CA MET A 202 17.17 -6.76 -0.51
C MET A 202 17.31 -6.22 0.92
N ASN A 203 18.47 -5.63 1.20
CA ASN A 203 18.74 -4.90 2.43
C ASN A 203 19.48 -3.60 2.11
N GLU A 204 19.68 -2.79 3.13
CA GLU A 204 20.32 -1.47 2.98
C GLU A 204 21.79 -1.57 2.56
N GLN A 205 22.52 -2.59 3.04
CA GLN A 205 23.91 -2.80 2.69
C GLN A 205 24.08 -3.03 1.19
N ILE A 206 23.37 -4.01 0.62
CA ILE A 206 23.42 -4.32 -0.81
C ILE A 206 23.02 -3.11 -1.65
N ALA A 207 21.96 -2.38 -1.20
CA ALA A 207 21.51 -1.19 -1.91
C ALA A 207 22.61 -0.10 -1.97
N ASN A 208 23.35 0.10 -0.88
CA ASN A 208 24.45 1.05 -0.82
C ASN A 208 25.63 0.59 -1.67
N GLU A 209 26.01 -0.68 -1.59
CA GLU A 209 27.07 -1.27 -2.43
C GLU A 209 26.74 -1.07 -3.93
N MET A 210 25.49 -1.35 -4.34
CA MET A 210 25.02 -1.13 -5.71
C MET A 210 25.05 0.35 -6.11
N PHE A 211 24.70 1.24 -5.19
CA PHE A 211 24.68 2.68 -5.45
C PHE A 211 26.07 3.26 -5.67
N GLU A 212 27.11 2.73 -5.02
CA GLU A 212 28.49 3.16 -5.24
C GLU A 212 28.96 2.89 -6.69
N LEU A 213 28.47 1.83 -7.33
CA LEU A 213 28.83 1.47 -8.71
C LEU A 213 28.10 2.33 -9.77
N ARG A 214 27.08 3.12 -9.40
CA ARG A 214 26.20 3.84 -10.34
C ARG A 214 26.89 4.83 -11.28
N ASN A 215 28.02 5.41 -10.85
CA ASN A 215 28.75 6.43 -11.62
C ASN A 215 29.82 5.82 -12.54
N ASN A 216 30.12 4.52 -12.41
CA ASN A 216 31.08 3.85 -13.26
C ASN A 216 30.53 3.71 -14.68
N THR A 217 31.41 3.82 -15.65
CA THR A 217 31.05 3.60 -17.06
C THR A 217 31.19 2.13 -17.39
N TYR A 218 30.13 1.53 -17.92
CA TYR A 218 30.08 0.14 -18.35
C TYR A 218 29.61 0.09 -19.82
N ASN A 219 30.40 -0.55 -20.70
CA ASN A 219 30.01 -0.76 -22.09
C ASN A 219 29.06 -1.94 -22.26
N SER A 220 28.98 -2.82 -21.27
CA SER A 220 28.10 -3.98 -21.27
C SER A 220 27.69 -4.38 -19.85
N PHE A 221 26.60 -5.15 -19.76
CA PHE A 221 26.20 -5.74 -18.47
C PHE A 221 27.22 -6.77 -17.98
N MET A 222 27.96 -7.43 -18.87
CA MET A 222 29.02 -8.37 -18.52
C MET A 222 30.16 -7.68 -17.73
N GLU A 223 30.52 -6.44 -18.12
CA GLU A 223 31.50 -5.64 -17.35
C GLU A 223 30.97 -5.33 -15.94
N LEU A 224 29.70 -4.93 -15.84
CA LEU A 224 29.06 -4.68 -14.55
C LEU A 224 29.00 -5.95 -13.69
N ILE A 225 28.77 -7.15 -14.26
CA ILE A 225 28.74 -8.40 -13.47
C ILE A 225 30.08 -8.64 -12.76
N TYR A 226 31.22 -8.34 -13.38
CA TYR A 226 32.52 -8.44 -12.71
C TYR A 226 32.57 -7.53 -11.49
N ASP A 227 32.21 -6.27 -11.63
CA ASP A 227 32.22 -5.31 -10.51
C ASP A 227 31.19 -5.69 -9.42
N LEU A 228 30.02 -6.22 -9.81
CA LEU A 228 29.03 -6.72 -8.86
C LEU A 228 29.59 -7.88 -8.02
N LYS A 229 30.39 -8.76 -8.60
CA LYS A 229 31.01 -9.89 -7.89
C LYS A 229 32.18 -9.47 -7.02
N ASP A 230 32.93 -8.46 -7.45
CA ASP A 230 34.13 -8.01 -6.76
C ASP A 230 33.85 -7.00 -5.64
N TYR A 231 32.82 -6.15 -5.80
CA TYR A 231 32.57 -5.01 -4.91
C TYR A 231 31.22 -5.07 -4.16
N THR A 232 30.42 -6.11 -4.38
CA THR A 232 29.14 -6.24 -3.67
C THR A 232 28.94 -7.62 -3.05
N THR A 233 28.09 -7.67 -2.04
CA THR A 233 27.68 -8.93 -1.39
C THR A 233 26.42 -9.56 -2.02
N ILE A 234 26.00 -9.09 -3.20
CA ILE A 234 24.79 -9.55 -3.87
C ILE A 234 24.91 -11.02 -4.27
N ASN A 235 23.93 -11.82 -3.89
CA ASN A 235 23.85 -13.22 -4.29
C ASN A 235 23.00 -13.41 -5.57
N ALA A 236 23.06 -14.62 -6.15
CA ALA A 236 22.37 -14.95 -7.40
C ALA A 236 20.85 -14.71 -7.34
N ARG A 237 20.20 -15.00 -6.20
CA ARG A 237 18.76 -14.79 -6.02
C ARG A 237 18.39 -13.31 -6.05
N GLN A 238 19.16 -12.48 -5.37
CA GLN A 238 19.00 -11.03 -5.30
C GLN A 238 19.24 -10.39 -6.67
N LEU A 239 20.33 -10.79 -7.35
CA LEU A 239 20.64 -10.31 -8.69
C LEU A 239 19.53 -10.67 -9.69
N ASN A 240 19.01 -11.91 -9.64
CA ASN A 240 17.89 -12.34 -10.46
C ASN A 240 16.62 -11.52 -10.20
N ALA A 241 16.32 -11.18 -8.93
CA ALA A 241 15.17 -10.32 -8.60
C ALA A 241 15.30 -8.93 -9.23
N LEU A 242 16.48 -8.30 -9.14
CA LEU A 242 16.75 -6.99 -9.75
C LEU A 242 16.67 -7.05 -11.29
N ILE A 243 17.21 -8.08 -11.90
CA ILE A 243 17.12 -8.29 -13.36
C ILE A 243 15.67 -8.39 -13.80
N LYS A 244 14.87 -9.23 -13.14
CA LYS A 244 13.45 -9.42 -13.47
C LYS A 244 12.56 -8.21 -13.23
N LEU A 245 13.00 -7.28 -12.40
CA LEU A 245 12.35 -5.98 -12.16
C LEU A 245 12.85 -4.85 -13.07
N ASP A 246 13.56 -5.19 -14.13
CA ASP A 246 14.14 -4.24 -15.09
C ASP A 246 15.08 -3.18 -14.41
N PHE A 247 15.72 -3.52 -13.27
CA PHE A 247 16.64 -2.61 -12.59
C PHE A 247 17.82 -2.21 -13.49
N PHE A 248 18.32 -3.15 -14.28
CA PHE A 248 19.42 -2.98 -15.22
C PHE A 248 18.94 -2.77 -16.67
N ALA A 249 17.75 -2.19 -16.86
CA ALA A 249 17.14 -2.05 -18.20
C ALA A 249 17.98 -1.27 -19.21
N GLU A 250 18.94 -0.45 -18.76
CA GLU A 250 19.87 0.27 -19.65
C GLU A 250 20.78 -0.69 -20.45
N PHE A 251 21.01 -1.90 -19.95
CA PHE A 251 21.85 -2.92 -20.60
C PHE A 251 21.05 -3.92 -21.45
N GLY A 252 19.74 -3.91 -21.38
CA GLY A 252 18.90 -4.76 -22.21
C GLY A 252 17.72 -5.42 -21.49
N ASP A 253 17.10 -6.39 -22.19
CA ASP A 253 15.95 -7.14 -21.67
C ASP A 253 16.36 -8.11 -20.55
N ALA A 254 15.48 -8.30 -19.56
CA ALA A 254 15.76 -9.16 -18.41
C ALA A 254 16.19 -10.60 -18.76
N ASN A 255 15.58 -11.22 -19.78
CA ASN A 255 15.97 -12.56 -20.21
C ASN A 255 17.36 -12.58 -20.87
N TYR A 256 17.73 -11.51 -21.57
CA TYR A 256 19.09 -11.33 -22.09
C TYR A 256 20.12 -11.21 -20.98
N LEU A 257 19.83 -10.40 -19.96
CA LEU A 257 20.71 -10.19 -18.81
C LEU A 257 20.84 -11.48 -17.97
N ALA A 258 19.74 -12.22 -17.78
CA ALA A 258 19.76 -13.51 -17.09
C ALA A 258 20.65 -14.53 -17.79
N LYS A 259 20.63 -14.56 -19.12
CA LYS A 259 21.55 -15.41 -19.91
C LYS A 259 23.00 -15.02 -19.74
N GLN A 260 23.32 -13.73 -19.63
CA GLN A 260 24.69 -13.29 -19.34
C GLN A 260 25.17 -13.78 -17.97
N CYS A 261 24.31 -13.71 -16.93
CA CYS A 261 24.64 -14.26 -15.62
C CYS A 261 24.88 -15.78 -15.68
N GLU A 262 24.06 -16.52 -16.41
CA GLU A 262 24.22 -17.96 -16.61
C GLU A 262 25.58 -18.30 -17.26
N LEU A 263 25.97 -17.56 -18.31
CA LEU A 263 27.27 -17.71 -18.97
C LEU A 263 28.43 -17.33 -18.04
N PHE A 264 28.28 -16.24 -17.27
CA PHE A 264 29.28 -15.84 -16.29
C PHE A 264 29.50 -16.92 -15.25
N ASP A 265 28.44 -17.44 -14.61
CA ASP A 265 28.56 -18.48 -13.58
C ASP A 265 29.19 -19.77 -14.15
N LYS A 266 28.99 -20.07 -15.43
CA LYS A 266 29.53 -21.26 -16.08
C LYS A 266 31.01 -21.13 -16.49
N PHE A 267 31.39 -19.96 -17.03
CA PHE A 267 32.68 -19.82 -17.73
C PHE A 267 33.69 -18.89 -17.04
N ALA A 268 33.25 -18.01 -16.11
CA ALA A 268 34.15 -17.08 -15.42
C ALA A 268 35.29 -17.82 -14.70
N ASN A 269 36.48 -17.25 -14.77
CA ASN A 269 37.70 -17.75 -14.12
C ASN A 269 38.12 -19.16 -14.55
N LYS A 270 37.55 -19.73 -15.64
CA LYS A 270 37.99 -20.99 -16.19
C LYS A 270 39.24 -20.79 -17.06
N LYS A 271 40.23 -21.66 -16.91
CA LYS A 271 41.47 -21.69 -17.74
C LYS A 271 41.42 -22.76 -18.80
N GLN A 272 40.47 -23.69 -18.69
CA GLN A 272 40.22 -24.76 -19.64
C GLN A 272 38.73 -25.18 -19.56
N VAL A 273 38.15 -25.50 -20.71
CA VAL A 273 36.73 -25.89 -20.82
C VAL A 273 36.59 -26.96 -21.92
N TYR A 274 35.72 -27.95 -21.70
CA TYR A 274 35.41 -28.97 -22.70
C TYR A 274 34.62 -28.38 -23.88
N LYS A 275 34.90 -28.79 -25.08
CA LYS A 275 34.18 -28.38 -26.30
C LYS A 275 32.70 -28.67 -26.19
N GLN A 276 32.34 -29.84 -25.64
CA GLN A 276 30.97 -30.26 -25.45
C GLN A 276 30.16 -29.22 -24.60
N THR A 277 30.79 -28.61 -23.59
CA THR A 277 30.13 -27.58 -22.76
C THR A 277 29.72 -26.35 -23.59
N PHE A 278 30.54 -25.91 -24.54
CA PHE A 278 30.19 -24.79 -25.43
C PHE A 278 29.04 -25.15 -26.37
N LEU A 279 29.06 -26.38 -26.92
CA LEU A 279 28.00 -26.89 -27.81
C LEU A 279 26.65 -26.99 -27.09
N GLU A 280 26.63 -27.43 -25.81
CA GLU A 280 25.44 -27.49 -24.99
C GLU A 280 24.78 -26.11 -24.78
N TYR A 281 25.58 -25.04 -24.74
CA TYR A 281 25.13 -23.66 -24.67
C TYR A 281 24.87 -23.04 -26.07
N GLY A 282 25.03 -23.79 -27.15
CA GLY A 282 24.84 -23.30 -28.51
C GLY A 282 25.86 -22.24 -28.93
N ILE A 283 27.08 -22.29 -28.36
CA ILE A 283 28.13 -21.32 -28.59
C ILE A 283 28.98 -21.79 -29.77
N ASP A 284 29.23 -20.87 -30.70
CA ASP A 284 30.12 -21.13 -31.84
C ASP A 284 31.58 -21.33 -31.36
N LEU A 285 32.20 -22.45 -31.79
CA LEU A 285 33.58 -22.78 -31.40
C LEU A 285 34.60 -21.82 -31.99
N ASP A 286 34.30 -21.09 -33.07
CA ASP A 286 35.21 -20.10 -33.65
C ASP A 286 35.38 -18.89 -32.70
N ILE A 287 34.32 -18.49 -31.99
CA ILE A 287 34.42 -17.49 -30.93
C ILE A 287 35.39 -17.99 -29.83
N VAL A 288 35.26 -19.26 -29.44
CA VAL A 288 36.07 -19.85 -28.38
C VAL A 288 37.53 -19.95 -28.79
N ARG A 289 37.81 -20.31 -30.06
CA ARG A 289 39.17 -20.33 -30.61
C ARG A 289 39.84 -18.98 -30.51
N SER A 290 39.12 -17.91 -30.81
CA SER A 290 39.67 -16.55 -30.73
C SER A 290 40.06 -16.12 -29.30
N CYS A 291 39.56 -16.86 -28.30
CA CYS A 291 39.74 -16.61 -26.86
C CYS A 291 40.59 -17.71 -26.19
N SER A 292 41.24 -18.60 -26.96
CA SER A 292 41.99 -19.74 -26.41
C SER A 292 43.38 -19.82 -27.02
N GLY A 293 44.38 -20.12 -26.20
CA GLY A 293 45.75 -20.27 -26.69
C GLY A 293 46.05 -21.65 -27.33
N LYS A 294 45.28 -22.69 -26.95
CA LYS A 294 45.46 -24.06 -27.46
C LYS A 294 44.15 -24.83 -27.56
N GLU A 295 43.94 -25.49 -28.63
CA GLU A 295 42.84 -26.43 -28.86
C GLU A 295 43.32 -27.87 -28.87
N THR A 296 42.65 -28.76 -28.16
CA THR A 296 42.86 -30.21 -28.17
C THR A 296 41.65 -30.91 -28.78
N ALA A 297 41.69 -32.23 -28.93
CA ALA A 297 40.57 -33.00 -29.46
C ALA A 297 39.26 -32.75 -28.61
N LYS A 298 39.35 -32.65 -27.30
CA LYS A 298 38.20 -32.60 -26.39
C LYS A 298 37.97 -31.22 -25.71
N MET A 299 38.97 -30.36 -25.64
CA MET A 299 38.88 -29.13 -24.82
C MET A 299 39.73 -27.98 -25.39
N PHE A 300 39.36 -26.77 -24.97
CA PHE A 300 40.15 -25.57 -25.10
C PHE A 300 40.96 -25.35 -23.84
N VAL A 301 42.24 -24.99 -23.99
CA VAL A 301 43.19 -24.74 -22.90
C VAL A 301 43.80 -23.35 -23.06
N GLN A 302 44.34 -22.79 -22.01
CA GLN A 302 44.75 -21.37 -21.99
C GLN A 302 43.56 -20.47 -22.42
N PHE A 303 42.39 -20.77 -21.87
CA PHE A 303 41.14 -20.09 -22.17
C PHE A 303 41.08 -18.77 -21.43
N ASP A 304 40.96 -17.68 -22.18
CA ASP A 304 40.70 -16.34 -21.64
C ASP A 304 39.18 -16.16 -21.44
N SER A 305 38.74 -16.51 -20.25
CA SER A 305 37.33 -16.47 -19.90
C SER A 305 36.76 -15.05 -19.94
N ARG A 306 37.53 -14.02 -19.59
CA ARG A 306 37.05 -12.63 -19.62
C ARG A 306 36.88 -12.14 -21.05
N LYS A 307 37.87 -12.32 -21.90
CA LYS A 307 37.77 -12.01 -23.34
C LYS A 307 36.57 -12.72 -23.98
N PHE A 308 36.43 -14.03 -23.70
CA PHE A 308 35.31 -14.83 -24.20
C PHE A 308 33.95 -14.27 -23.75
N LEU A 309 33.75 -14.02 -22.46
CA LEU A 309 32.49 -13.53 -21.92
C LEU A 309 32.11 -12.15 -22.49
N LEU A 310 33.07 -11.26 -22.70
CA LEU A 310 32.83 -9.97 -23.35
C LEU A 310 32.50 -10.10 -24.85
N THR A 311 33.03 -11.12 -25.50
CA THR A 311 32.80 -11.34 -26.95
C THR A 311 31.49 -12.06 -27.23
N VAL A 312 31.12 -13.07 -26.40
CA VAL A 312 29.96 -13.94 -26.67
C VAL A 312 28.61 -13.24 -26.48
N VAL A 313 28.58 -12.17 -25.72
CA VAL A 313 27.30 -11.44 -25.39
C VAL A 313 26.56 -11.00 -26.65
N SER A 314 27.24 -10.58 -27.70
CA SER A 314 26.61 -10.14 -28.95
C SER A 314 25.88 -11.26 -29.69
N ASN A 315 26.20 -12.53 -29.38
CA ASN A 315 25.64 -13.71 -30.05
C ASN A 315 24.60 -14.46 -29.22
N ILE A 316 24.21 -13.94 -28.06
CA ILE A 316 23.21 -14.57 -27.17
C ILE A 316 21.83 -14.52 -27.81
N LYS A 317 21.26 -15.71 -28.08
CA LYS A 317 19.86 -15.84 -28.48
C LYS A 317 18.96 -15.82 -27.25
N TYR A 318 17.96 -14.94 -27.23
CA TYR A 318 16.98 -14.83 -26.17
C TYR A 318 15.60 -14.44 -26.72
N ARG A 319 14.55 -14.68 -25.95
CA ARG A 319 13.24 -14.07 -26.19
C ARG A 319 13.01 -12.94 -25.18
N LYS A 320 12.32 -11.91 -25.58
CA LYS A 320 11.96 -10.81 -24.65
C LYS A 320 11.04 -11.31 -23.55
N MET A 321 11.17 -10.73 -22.39
CA MET A 321 10.30 -11.00 -21.25
C MET A 321 8.87 -10.53 -21.55
N THR A 322 7.90 -11.45 -21.43
CA THR A 322 6.48 -11.14 -21.66
C THR A 322 5.89 -10.28 -20.55
N LEU A 323 4.79 -9.59 -20.83
CA LEU A 323 4.05 -8.83 -19.82
C LEU A 323 3.61 -9.70 -18.63
N LYS A 324 3.20 -10.94 -18.90
CA LYS A 324 2.82 -11.91 -17.86
C LYS A 324 3.98 -12.23 -16.92
N GLU A 325 5.17 -12.41 -17.46
CA GLU A 325 6.39 -12.64 -16.69
C GLU A 325 6.79 -11.40 -15.87
N LYS A 326 6.64 -10.19 -16.43
CA LYS A 326 6.90 -8.93 -15.72
C LYS A 326 5.94 -8.74 -14.55
N ILE A 327 4.64 -9.00 -14.73
CA ILE A 327 3.63 -8.95 -13.68
C ILE A 327 3.92 -10.00 -12.60
N ALA A 328 4.28 -11.23 -12.99
CA ALA A 328 4.65 -12.27 -12.04
C ALA A 328 5.87 -11.87 -11.20
N ALA A 329 6.90 -11.30 -11.84
CA ALA A 329 8.08 -10.80 -11.14
C ALA A 329 7.75 -9.66 -10.16
N GLN A 330 6.92 -8.70 -10.55
CA GLN A 330 6.48 -7.64 -9.64
C GLN A 330 5.67 -8.19 -8.46
N THR A 331 4.76 -9.12 -8.72
CA THR A 331 3.97 -9.77 -7.66
C THR A 331 4.86 -10.55 -6.70
N GLU A 332 5.89 -11.24 -7.19
CA GLU A 332 6.83 -12.02 -6.38
C GLU A 332 7.77 -11.13 -5.56
N PHE A 333 8.37 -10.11 -6.18
CA PHE A 333 9.48 -9.35 -5.59
C PHE A 333 9.09 -8.00 -4.99
N LEU A 334 7.98 -7.39 -5.44
CA LEU A 334 7.43 -6.16 -4.85
C LEU A 334 6.19 -6.42 -3.99
N GLY A 335 5.47 -7.55 -4.22
CA GLY A 335 4.22 -7.87 -3.55
C GLY A 335 2.98 -7.15 -4.13
N TYR A 336 3.15 -6.36 -5.17
CA TYR A 336 2.09 -5.66 -5.89
C TYR A 336 2.46 -5.41 -7.35
N ILE A 337 1.47 -5.04 -8.17
CA ILE A 337 1.64 -4.69 -9.57
C ILE A 337 1.63 -3.17 -9.69
N ASP A 338 2.58 -2.59 -10.43
CA ASP A 338 2.65 -1.15 -10.73
C ASP A 338 2.80 -0.82 -12.23
N ILE A 339 2.73 -1.83 -13.07
CA ILE A 339 2.76 -1.64 -14.54
C ILE A 339 1.50 -0.90 -14.95
N VAL A 340 1.67 0.29 -15.51
CA VAL A 340 0.61 1.12 -16.07
C VAL A 340 1.05 1.75 -17.38
N GLY A 341 0.11 1.96 -18.31
CA GLY A 341 0.38 2.64 -19.56
C GLY A 341 -0.86 2.79 -20.43
N ASP A 342 -0.91 3.84 -21.25
CA ASP A 342 -2.05 4.11 -22.13
C ASP A 342 -2.24 3.05 -23.22
N ASN A 343 -1.17 2.40 -23.64
CA ASN A 343 -1.18 1.26 -24.58
C ASN A 343 -1.89 0.02 -24.01
N TYR A 344 -2.13 -0.06 -22.70
CA TYR A 344 -2.86 -1.14 -22.04
C TYR A 344 -4.35 -0.85 -21.86
N SER A 345 -4.95 -0.05 -22.73
CA SER A 345 -6.39 0.24 -22.68
C SER A 345 -7.22 -1.05 -22.71
N LYS A 346 -8.15 -1.19 -21.76
CA LYS A 346 -9.01 -2.37 -21.58
C LYS A 346 -8.27 -3.69 -21.22
N ILE A 347 -6.99 -3.61 -20.83
CA ILE A 347 -6.23 -4.77 -20.37
C ILE A 347 -6.17 -4.75 -18.84
N ALA A 348 -6.42 -5.89 -18.23
CA ALA A 348 -6.36 -6.08 -16.80
C ALA A 348 -5.69 -7.40 -16.43
N CYS A 349 -5.03 -7.44 -15.28
CA CYS A 349 -4.51 -8.66 -14.67
C CYS A 349 -5.47 -9.14 -13.59
N VAL A 350 -5.73 -10.43 -13.51
CA VAL A 350 -6.54 -11.07 -12.47
C VAL A 350 -5.73 -11.18 -11.19
N VAL A 351 -6.17 -10.48 -10.15
CA VAL A 351 -5.52 -10.47 -8.83
C VAL A 351 -6.05 -11.59 -7.95
N SER A 352 -7.39 -11.80 -7.96
CA SER A 352 -8.03 -12.88 -7.23
C SER A 352 -9.31 -13.32 -7.90
N VAL A 353 -9.69 -14.57 -7.68
CA VAL A 353 -10.92 -15.20 -8.17
C VAL A 353 -11.62 -15.91 -7.04
N ASP A 354 -12.89 -15.60 -6.80
CA ASP A 354 -13.80 -16.32 -5.90
C ASP A 354 -14.93 -16.93 -6.73
N THR A 355 -15.02 -18.27 -6.71
CA THR A 355 -16.01 -19.02 -7.50
C THR A 355 -17.11 -19.66 -6.63
N LYS A 356 -17.15 -19.35 -5.33
CA LYS A 356 -18.11 -19.94 -4.37
C LYS A 356 -19.56 -19.79 -4.84
N TYR A 357 -19.87 -18.66 -5.46
CA TYR A 357 -21.19 -18.36 -6.04
C TYR A 357 -21.06 -17.95 -7.52
N SER A 358 -21.56 -16.76 -7.89
CA SER A 358 -21.20 -16.17 -9.18
C SER A 358 -19.73 -15.75 -9.13
N PRO A 359 -18.91 -16.06 -10.15
CA PRO A 359 -17.51 -15.71 -10.15
C PRO A 359 -17.29 -14.23 -9.88
N LYS A 360 -16.63 -13.92 -8.75
CA LYS A 360 -16.26 -12.59 -8.31
C LYS A 360 -14.75 -12.45 -8.46
N LEU A 361 -14.30 -11.40 -9.12
CA LEU A 361 -12.90 -11.16 -9.39
C LEU A 361 -12.48 -9.78 -8.89
N VAL A 362 -11.23 -9.71 -8.46
CA VAL A 362 -10.49 -8.46 -8.33
C VAL A 362 -9.49 -8.44 -9.48
N MET A 363 -9.55 -7.39 -10.29
CA MET A 363 -8.66 -7.20 -11.44
C MET A 363 -7.89 -5.90 -11.29
N TYR A 364 -6.61 -5.91 -11.63
CA TYR A 364 -5.76 -4.73 -11.71
C TYR A 364 -5.77 -4.18 -13.15
N SER A 365 -6.24 -2.95 -13.31
CA SER A 365 -6.28 -2.28 -14.61
C SER A 365 -4.89 -1.78 -15.00
N LEU A 366 -4.33 -2.32 -16.08
CA LEU A 366 -3.01 -1.90 -16.57
C LEU A 366 -3.03 -0.51 -17.23
N LYS A 367 -4.21 0.09 -17.49
CA LYS A 367 -4.29 1.46 -17.98
C LYS A 367 -4.00 2.48 -16.88
N ASN A 368 -4.59 2.31 -15.71
CA ASN A 368 -4.61 3.33 -14.66
C ASN A 368 -4.16 2.86 -13.28
N GLY A 369 -3.82 1.57 -13.11
CA GLY A 369 -3.36 1.01 -11.84
C GLY A 369 -4.45 0.80 -10.79
N ASN A 370 -5.73 0.90 -11.14
CA ASN A 370 -6.82 0.74 -10.18
C ASN A 370 -7.26 -0.73 -10.09
N ASN A 371 -7.60 -1.15 -8.88
CA ASN A 371 -8.29 -2.42 -8.69
C ASN A 371 -9.78 -2.28 -9.02
N LEU A 372 -10.28 -3.22 -9.78
CA LEU A 372 -11.67 -3.32 -10.21
C LEU A 372 -12.29 -4.57 -9.59
N GLU A 373 -13.25 -4.38 -8.69
CA GLU A 373 -14.10 -5.49 -8.26
C GLU A 373 -15.19 -5.72 -9.30
N CYS A 374 -15.30 -6.94 -9.81
CA CYS A 374 -16.27 -7.27 -10.83
C CYS A 374 -16.81 -8.69 -10.65
N LYS A 375 -17.96 -8.96 -11.27
CA LYS A 375 -18.51 -10.30 -11.40
C LYS A 375 -18.52 -10.72 -12.87
N ILE A 376 -18.54 -12.03 -13.11
CA ILE A 376 -18.70 -12.61 -14.45
C ILE A 376 -19.88 -13.59 -14.42
N ASP A 377 -20.66 -13.62 -15.49
CA ASP A 377 -21.70 -14.63 -15.64
C ASP A 377 -21.06 -16.03 -15.70
N LYS A 378 -21.62 -17.01 -14.97
CA LYS A 378 -21.10 -18.38 -14.93
C LYS A 378 -20.92 -19.00 -16.31
N ARG A 379 -21.85 -18.71 -17.26
CA ARG A 379 -21.77 -19.24 -18.62
C ARG A 379 -20.57 -18.65 -19.37
N VAL A 380 -20.27 -17.37 -19.16
CA VAL A 380 -19.10 -16.69 -19.77
C VAL A 380 -17.82 -17.19 -19.12
N PHE A 381 -17.78 -17.29 -17.78
CA PHE A 381 -16.61 -17.78 -17.04
C PHE A 381 -16.26 -19.24 -17.38
N ASN A 382 -17.26 -20.10 -17.52
CA ASN A 382 -17.02 -21.53 -17.80
C ASN A 382 -16.52 -21.81 -19.22
N LYS A 383 -16.67 -20.86 -20.17
CA LYS A 383 -16.10 -21.00 -21.51
C LYS A 383 -14.57 -20.86 -21.50
N GLU A 384 -14.05 -19.96 -20.67
CA GLU A 384 -12.64 -19.72 -20.52
C GLU A 384 -12.37 -19.29 -19.07
N LYS A 385 -12.05 -20.26 -18.20
CA LYS A 385 -11.84 -20.01 -16.77
C LYS A 385 -10.64 -19.11 -16.55
N LEU A 386 -10.78 -18.15 -15.63
CA LEU A 386 -9.73 -17.23 -15.23
C LEU A 386 -9.11 -17.67 -13.92
N GLU A 387 -7.79 -17.50 -13.84
CA GLU A 387 -6.98 -17.78 -12.66
C GLU A 387 -6.17 -16.53 -12.27
N LYS A 388 -5.68 -16.50 -11.04
CA LYS A 388 -4.79 -15.44 -10.58
C LYS A 388 -3.56 -15.33 -11.49
N GLY A 389 -3.24 -14.13 -11.95
CA GLY A 389 -2.12 -13.83 -12.84
C GLY A 389 -2.49 -13.85 -14.34
N ASP A 390 -3.71 -14.28 -14.70
CA ASP A 390 -4.14 -14.18 -16.09
C ASP A 390 -4.28 -12.72 -16.51
N ILE A 391 -3.86 -12.43 -17.74
CA ILE A 391 -4.04 -11.14 -18.38
C ILE A 391 -5.20 -11.24 -19.34
N VAL A 392 -6.13 -10.31 -19.24
CA VAL A 392 -7.34 -10.30 -20.07
C VAL A 392 -7.56 -8.96 -20.74
N ARG A 393 -8.05 -9.02 -21.98
CA ARG A 393 -8.63 -7.86 -22.66
C ARG A 393 -10.15 -7.90 -22.47
N ILE A 394 -10.68 -6.88 -21.79
CA ILE A 394 -12.09 -6.74 -21.51
C ILE A 394 -12.75 -6.00 -22.68
N SER A 395 -13.71 -6.63 -23.35
CA SER A 395 -14.42 -6.06 -24.49
C SER A 395 -15.90 -5.78 -24.23
N GLY A 396 -16.46 -6.29 -23.13
CA GLY A 396 -17.85 -6.03 -22.76
C GLY A 396 -18.03 -5.94 -21.26
N THR A 397 -18.72 -4.89 -20.81
CA THR A 397 -19.08 -4.67 -19.42
C THR A 397 -20.51 -4.18 -19.28
N LYS A 398 -21.15 -4.41 -18.14
CA LYS A 398 -22.44 -3.82 -17.76
C LYS A 398 -22.50 -3.61 -16.26
N TYR A 399 -23.32 -2.67 -15.81
CA TYR A 399 -23.62 -2.47 -14.40
C TYR A 399 -24.97 -3.13 -14.06
N LYS A 400 -25.03 -3.79 -12.90
CA LYS A 400 -26.26 -4.32 -12.33
C LYS A 400 -26.40 -3.82 -10.88
N PRO A 401 -27.66 -3.71 -10.35
CA PRO A 401 -27.86 -3.47 -8.92
C PRO A 401 -27.23 -4.60 -8.09
N ARG A 402 -26.73 -4.28 -6.89
CA ARG A 402 -26.37 -5.31 -5.91
C ARG A 402 -27.64 -5.95 -5.38
N VAL A 403 -27.58 -7.24 -5.08
CA VAL A 403 -28.69 -7.99 -4.51
C VAL A 403 -28.33 -8.52 -3.13
N LYS A 404 -29.31 -8.56 -2.22
CA LYS A 404 -29.20 -9.22 -0.90
C LYS A 404 -30.27 -10.29 -0.75
N LYS A 405 -29.98 -11.34 0.01
CA LYS A 405 -30.95 -12.35 0.39
C LYS A 405 -31.87 -11.77 1.46
N THR A 406 -33.16 -11.85 1.25
CA THR A 406 -34.24 -11.50 2.19
C THR A 406 -35.08 -12.75 2.51
N GLU A 407 -35.99 -12.67 3.44
CA GLU A 407 -36.89 -13.78 3.78
C GLU A 407 -37.75 -14.19 2.59
N SER A 408 -38.12 -13.25 1.72
CA SER A 408 -38.93 -13.47 0.50
C SER A 408 -38.10 -13.81 -0.76
N GLY A 409 -36.76 -13.92 -0.66
CA GLY A 409 -35.88 -14.21 -1.80
C GLY A 409 -34.76 -13.18 -1.99
N TRP A 410 -34.29 -12.99 -3.23
CA TRP A 410 -33.25 -12.02 -3.56
C TRP A 410 -33.87 -10.69 -3.94
N ALA A 411 -33.51 -9.62 -3.22
CA ALA A 411 -33.99 -8.26 -3.50
C ALA A 411 -32.79 -7.35 -3.90
N GLU A 412 -33.05 -6.43 -4.83
CA GLU A 412 -32.08 -5.40 -5.22
C GLU A 412 -31.90 -4.37 -4.11
N ILE A 413 -30.65 -3.89 -3.94
CA ILE A 413 -30.32 -2.82 -3.01
C ILE A 413 -30.36 -1.50 -3.79
N PRO A 414 -31.34 -0.62 -3.53
CA PRO A 414 -31.49 0.64 -4.26
C PRO A 414 -30.22 1.49 -4.22
N GLY A 415 -29.91 2.19 -5.32
CA GLY A 415 -28.77 3.09 -5.42
C GLY A 415 -27.40 2.43 -5.52
N THR A 416 -27.30 1.09 -5.47
CA THR A 416 -26.03 0.37 -5.60
C THR A 416 -25.82 -0.16 -7.02
N LYS A 417 -24.55 -0.20 -7.45
CA LYS A 417 -24.17 -0.77 -8.74
C LYS A 417 -22.96 -1.68 -8.55
N GLU A 418 -22.94 -2.81 -9.25
CA GLU A 418 -21.77 -3.68 -9.35
C GLU A 418 -21.41 -3.91 -10.82
N LEU A 419 -20.09 -3.96 -11.10
CA LEU A 419 -19.54 -4.16 -12.44
C LEU A 419 -19.64 -5.65 -12.81
N TRP A 420 -20.18 -5.93 -13.98
CA TRP A 420 -20.22 -7.26 -14.59
C TRP A 420 -19.46 -7.26 -15.90
N ILE A 421 -18.53 -8.21 -16.05
CA ILE A 421 -17.86 -8.46 -17.32
C ILE A 421 -18.71 -9.42 -18.13
N THR A 422 -19.02 -9.02 -19.36
CA THR A 422 -19.86 -9.80 -20.28
C THR A 422 -19.08 -10.45 -21.40
N LYS A 423 -17.86 -9.91 -21.72
CA LYS A 423 -16.99 -10.45 -22.73
C LYS A 423 -15.53 -10.10 -22.42
N TYR A 424 -14.65 -11.09 -22.50
CA TYR A 424 -13.19 -10.97 -22.37
C TYR A 424 -12.49 -12.03 -23.22
N VAL A 425 -11.19 -11.86 -23.38
CA VAL A 425 -10.26 -12.82 -24.02
C VAL A 425 -8.96 -12.83 -23.23
N LYS A 426 -8.40 -14.00 -22.96
CA LYS A 426 -7.04 -14.12 -22.40
C LYS A 426 -6.01 -13.61 -23.40
N VAL A 427 -4.97 -12.98 -22.89
CA VAL A 427 -3.88 -12.41 -23.70
C VAL A 427 -2.58 -12.99 -23.18
N ASP A 428 -2.03 -13.98 -23.88
CA ASP A 428 -0.81 -14.68 -23.47
C ASP A 428 0.48 -14.04 -23.99
N ASN A 429 0.40 -13.25 -25.06
CA ASN A 429 1.56 -12.69 -25.78
C ASN A 429 1.46 -11.15 -25.91
N LEU A 430 1.58 -10.43 -24.81
CA LEU A 430 1.80 -8.99 -24.80
C LEU A 430 3.19 -8.65 -24.29
#